data_b0e50eca94f32d58e63a3d5610a73d14
#
_entry.id   b0e50eca94f32d58e63a3d5610a73d14
#
_cell.length_a   1.000
_cell.length_b   1.000
_cell.length_c   1.000
_cell.angle_alpha   90.00
_cell.angle_beta   90.00
_cell.angle_gamma   90.00
#
_symmetry.space_group_name_H-M   'P 1'
#
loop_
_entity.id
_entity.type
_entity.pdbx_description
1 polymer ?
#
loop_
_entity_poly.entity_id
_entity_poly.type
_entity_poly.pdbx_seq_one_letter_code
_entity_poly.pdbx_strand_id
1 'polypeptide(L)'
;MKSLTKYLDEKLVINKDYKSPYTCAPTSCNELRKIIEDKYNKLGPGTKQKPIDFNDVDVSNIDSFYKKNIMNLGIFDSTKFEYIDISDWNVLNVECMSYMFYKCKQLKSVGDLSKWNVSKVKDMSYIFCGCNNLLSVGDLSNWDVSNVEYMTSMFNNCHYLKSVGDLSNWNVSKVGDMFNMFINCHNLKSVGDLSNWNVSNVEYMNRMFNECEQLKSVGDLSKWNVSNVKSISAMFYNCKQLKSVGDLSNWNVLHVKYMNNTFKESGITNIPKWYRS
;
A
#
# COMPACT_ATOMS: atom_id res chain seq x y z
N MET A 1 5.67 22.63 -45.35
CA MET A 1 5.55 21.99 -44.04
C MET A 1 4.33 22.55 -43.35
N LYS A 2 3.26 21.76 -43.19
CA LYS A 2 2.13 22.15 -42.33
C LYS A 2 2.65 22.15 -40.87
N SER A 3 2.39 23.19 -40.10
CA SER A 3 2.86 23.27 -38.73
C SER A 3 2.26 22.13 -37.89
N LEU A 4 3.02 21.62 -36.93
CA LEU A 4 2.60 20.57 -36.01
C LEU A 4 1.27 20.91 -35.31
N THR A 5 1.05 22.20 -35.05
CA THR A 5 -0.19 22.75 -34.51
C THR A 5 -1.40 22.47 -35.41
N LYS A 6 -1.27 22.69 -36.72
CA LYS A 6 -2.36 22.46 -37.68
C LYS A 6 -2.68 20.97 -37.85
N TYR A 7 -1.66 20.10 -37.70
CA TYR A 7 -1.83 18.65 -37.69
C TYR A 7 -2.51 18.13 -36.44
N LEU A 8 -2.24 18.74 -35.28
CA LEU A 8 -2.89 18.43 -34.01
C LEU A 8 -4.34 18.91 -33.99
N ASP A 9 -4.62 20.11 -34.54
CA ASP A 9 -5.98 20.66 -34.66
C ASP A 9 -6.88 19.86 -35.62
N GLU A 10 -6.29 19.27 -36.70
CA GLU A 10 -7.04 18.43 -37.64
C GLU A 10 -7.31 17.01 -37.09
N LYS A 11 -6.55 16.51 -36.08
CA LYS A 11 -6.75 15.20 -35.44
C LYS A 11 -7.51 15.26 -34.12
N LEU A 12 -7.51 16.38 -33.45
CA LEU A 12 -8.40 16.65 -32.32
C LEU A 12 -9.75 17.15 -32.85
N VAL A 13 -10.46 16.31 -33.57
CA VAL A 13 -11.92 16.47 -33.64
C VAL A 13 -12.42 16.21 -32.21
N ILE A 14 -12.46 17.26 -31.41
CA ILE A 14 -13.21 17.24 -30.15
C ILE A 14 -14.65 16.92 -30.59
N ASN A 15 -15.04 15.68 -30.41
CA ASN A 15 -16.41 15.27 -30.61
C ASN A 15 -17.23 16.14 -29.65
N LYS A 16 -17.96 17.13 -30.21
CA LYS A 16 -18.77 18.08 -29.42
C LYS A 16 -19.84 17.35 -28.61
N ASP A 17 -20.08 16.08 -28.87
CA ASP A 17 -21.01 15.21 -28.16
C ASP A 17 -20.32 14.32 -27.09
N TYR A 18 -18.99 14.45 -26.89
CA TYR A 18 -18.31 13.74 -25.82
C TYR A 18 -18.70 14.31 -24.47
N LYS A 19 -19.69 13.66 -23.85
CA LYS A 19 -19.97 13.89 -22.42
C LYS A 19 -18.88 13.19 -21.63
N SER A 20 -18.15 13.95 -20.84
CA SER A 20 -17.22 13.39 -19.85
C SER A 20 -17.94 12.29 -19.06
N PRO A 21 -17.34 11.10 -18.88
CA PRO A 21 -17.92 10.08 -17.99
C PRO A 21 -17.94 10.55 -16.53
N TYR A 22 -17.23 11.63 -16.23
CA TYR A 22 -17.09 12.15 -14.88
C TYR A 22 -18.21 13.15 -14.56
N THR A 23 -18.77 13.05 -13.34
CA THR A 23 -19.79 13.97 -12.80
C THR A 23 -19.16 15.18 -12.14
N CYS A 24 -17.89 15.06 -11.69
CA CYS A 24 -17.13 16.11 -11.05
C CYS A 24 -15.61 15.85 -11.19
N ALA A 25 -14.83 16.94 -11.15
CA ALA A 25 -13.38 16.92 -11.26
C ALA A 25 -12.79 17.84 -10.19
N PRO A 26 -12.56 17.35 -8.95
CA PRO A 26 -11.95 18.14 -7.89
C PRO A 26 -10.52 18.53 -8.24
N THR A 27 -10.13 19.74 -7.86
CA THR A 27 -8.76 20.27 -8.05
C THR A 27 -7.96 20.25 -6.75
N SER A 28 -8.57 19.82 -5.67
CA SER A 28 -7.93 19.75 -4.37
C SER A 28 -8.46 18.58 -3.52
N CYS A 29 -7.62 18.13 -2.60
CA CYS A 29 -8.00 17.15 -1.60
C CYS A 29 -9.23 17.56 -0.75
N ASN A 30 -9.43 18.87 -0.50
CA ASN A 30 -10.59 19.37 0.24
C ASN A 30 -11.90 19.25 -0.57
N GLU A 31 -11.85 19.59 -1.86
CA GLU A 31 -13.00 19.40 -2.75
C GLU A 31 -13.36 17.91 -2.88
N LEU A 32 -12.34 17.06 -3.06
CA LEU A 32 -12.54 15.60 -3.12
C LEU A 32 -13.20 15.08 -1.83
N ARG A 33 -12.75 15.51 -0.66
CA ARG A 33 -13.36 15.12 0.63
C ARG A 33 -14.84 15.52 0.71
N LYS A 34 -15.16 16.74 0.28
CA LYS A 34 -16.56 17.20 0.26
C LYS A 34 -17.44 16.34 -0.64
N ILE A 35 -16.94 16.00 -1.83
CA ILE A 35 -17.64 15.09 -2.76
C ILE A 35 -17.87 13.71 -2.11
N ILE A 36 -16.84 13.16 -1.45
CA ILE A 36 -16.90 11.89 -0.74
C ILE A 36 -17.95 11.93 0.38
N GLU A 37 -17.95 12.99 1.18
CA GLU A 37 -18.93 13.20 2.26
C GLU A 37 -20.37 13.36 1.73
N ASP A 38 -20.57 14.14 0.68
CA ASP A 38 -21.87 14.34 0.05
C ASP A 38 -22.42 13.01 -0.52
N LYS A 39 -21.56 12.19 -1.17
CA LYS A 39 -21.97 10.85 -1.64
C LYS A 39 -22.31 9.93 -0.47
N TYR A 40 -21.55 9.95 0.61
CA TYR A 40 -21.89 9.16 1.80
C TYR A 40 -23.24 9.56 2.40
N ASN A 41 -23.48 10.86 2.58
CA ASN A 41 -24.73 11.37 3.16
C ASN A 41 -25.94 11.00 2.31
N LYS A 42 -25.77 10.91 0.98
CA LYS A 42 -26.83 10.54 0.02
C LYS A 42 -27.05 9.03 -0.10
N LEU A 43 -25.99 8.22 -0.06
CA LEU A 43 -26.02 6.80 -0.44
C LEU A 43 -25.77 5.85 0.73
N GLY A 44 -25.26 6.36 1.87
CA GLY A 44 -24.90 5.56 3.04
C GLY A 44 -23.52 4.86 2.89
N PRO A 45 -23.28 3.74 3.64
CA PRO A 45 -21.95 3.10 3.72
C PRO A 45 -21.59 2.23 2.52
N GLY A 46 -22.53 1.95 1.61
CA GLY A 46 -22.38 0.96 0.55
C GLY A 46 -22.55 -0.49 1.04
N THR A 47 -22.85 -1.39 0.12
CA THR A 47 -22.96 -2.82 0.37
C THR A 47 -22.13 -3.61 -0.63
N LYS A 48 -21.89 -4.91 -0.39
CA LYS A 48 -21.15 -5.79 -1.33
C LYS A 48 -21.83 -5.83 -2.71
N GLN A 49 -23.16 -5.85 -2.77
CA GLN A 49 -23.93 -5.90 -4.01
C GLN A 49 -24.07 -4.53 -4.68
N LYS A 50 -23.97 -3.45 -3.90
CA LYS A 50 -24.06 -2.08 -4.36
C LYS A 50 -23.04 -1.22 -3.60
N PRO A 51 -21.76 -1.29 -3.98
CA PRO A 51 -20.73 -0.40 -3.43
C PRO A 51 -21.06 1.05 -3.80
N ILE A 52 -20.53 2.01 -3.04
CA ILE A 52 -20.60 3.41 -3.48
C ILE A 52 -19.58 3.59 -4.60
N ASP A 53 -20.08 3.87 -5.78
CA ASP A 53 -19.26 4.13 -6.97
C ASP A 53 -18.72 5.56 -6.93
N PHE A 54 -17.38 5.67 -7.00
CA PHE A 54 -16.65 6.93 -7.11
C PHE A 54 -15.93 7.06 -8.46
N ASN A 55 -16.09 6.10 -9.39
CA ASN A 55 -15.40 6.12 -10.67
C ASN A 55 -15.91 7.26 -11.58
N ASP A 56 -17.03 7.89 -11.23
CA ASP A 56 -17.54 9.10 -11.86
C ASP A 56 -16.85 10.39 -11.36
N VAL A 57 -15.86 10.28 -10.46
CA VAL A 57 -15.05 11.41 -9.95
C VAL A 57 -13.69 11.41 -10.66
N ASP A 58 -13.40 12.46 -11.42
CA ASP A 58 -12.10 12.64 -12.06
C ASP A 58 -11.07 13.16 -11.05
N VAL A 59 -10.16 12.29 -10.62
CA VAL A 59 -9.07 12.64 -9.70
C VAL A 59 -7.75 12.95 -10.41
N SER A 60 -7.72 13.06 -11.74
CA SER A 60 -6.51 13.25 -12.53
C SER A 60 -5.77 14.56 -12.21
N ASN A 61 -6.43 15.54 -11.62
CA ASN A 61 -5.86 16.80 -11.18
C ASN A 61 -5.33 16.76 -9.72
N ILE A 62 -5.44 15.62 -9.04
CA ILE A 62 -4.97 15.46 -7.66
C ILE A 62 -3.54 14.93 -7.68
N ASP A 63 -2.62 15.65 -7.03
CA ASP A 63 -1.22 15.25 -6.85
C ASP A 63 -0.96 14.58 -5.50
N SER A 64 -1.84 14.81 -4.53
CA SER A 64 -1.71 14.26 -3.18
C SER A 64 -3.06 14.00 -2.52
N PHE A 65 -3.22 12.82 -1.96
CA PHE A 65 -4.37 12.48 -1.09
C PHE A 65 -4.14 12.84 0.38
N TYR A 66 -2.98 13.41 0.69
CA TYR A 66 -2.59 13.83 2.04
C TYR A 66 -2.48 15.35 2.14
N LYS A 67 -2.97 15.91 3.24
CA LYS A 67 -2.76 17.33 3.58
C LYS A 67 -2.11 17.47 4.95
N LYS A 68 -0.93 18.05 4.99
CA LYS A 68 -0.04 18.17 6.17
C LYS A 68 -0.66 18.84 7.41
N ASN A 69 -1.79 19.52 7.30
CA ASN A 69 -2.35 20.38 8.36
C ASN A 69 -3.69 19.87 8.95
N ILE A 70 -4.13 18.66 8.61
CA ILE A 70 -5.38 18.11 9.14
C ILE A 70 -5.03 16.76 9.80
N MET A 71 -4.94 16.74 11.11
CA MET A 71 -4.77 15.62 12.05
C MET A 71 -4.80 14.20 11.43
N ASN A 72 -3.85 13.87 10.53
CA ASN A 72 -3.70 12.53 9.93
C ASN A 72 -5.02 11.90 9.43
N LEU A 73 -5.94 12.71 8.92
CA LEU A 73 -7.20 12.22 8.34
C LEU A 73 -6.99 11.92 6.86
N GLY A 74 -7.28 10.69 6.45
CA GLY A 74 -7.36 10.30 5.05
C GLY A 74 -8.48 11.05 4.31
N ILE A 75 -8.49 10.96 2.98
CA ILE A 75 -9.59 11.53 2.17
C ILE A 75 -10.91 10.81 2.44
N PHE A 76 -10.88 9.53 2.82
CA PHE A 76 -12.03 8.78 3.28
C PHE A 76 -12.06 8.84 4.81
N ASP A 77 -13.10 9.44 5.38
CA ASP A 77 -13.24 9.56 6.85
C ASP A 77 -13.37 8.18 7.50
N SER A 78 -12.70 8.04 8.62
CA SER A 78 -12.25 6.84 9.29
C SER A 78 -13.31 5.80 9.70
N THR A 79 -14.61 6.06 9.58
CA THR A 79 -15.60 5.19 10.24
C THR A 79 -16.81 4.78 9.44
N LYS A 80 -17.02 5.34 8.26
CA LYS A 80 -18.37 5.36 7.66
C LYS A 80 -18.57 4.33 6.54
N PHE A 81 -17.57 4.13 5.68
CA PHE A 81 -17.73 3.30 4.48
C PHE A 81 -17.49 1.83 4.75
N GLU A 82 -18.33 0.96 4.17
CA GLU A 82 -18.11 -0.49 4.14
C GLU A 82 -17.64 -0.99 2.79
N TYR A 83 -18.26 -0.54 1.71
CA TYR A 83 -17.91 -0.92 0.34
C TYR A 83 -17.93 0.31 -0.56
N ILE A 84 -16.81 0.60 -1.17
CA ILE A 84 -16.67 1.64 -2.20
C ILE A 84 -16.03 1.05 -3.44
N ASP A 85 -16.15 1.74 -4.56
CA ASP A 85 -15.46 1.40 -5.80
C ASP A 85 -14.77 2.64 -6.37
N ILE A 86 -13.44 2.55 -6.47
CA ILE A 86 -12.54 3.56 -7.03
C ILE A 86 -11.58 2.92 -8.05
N SER A 87 -11.94 1.74 -8.58
CA SER A 87 -11.06 0.94 -9.44
C SER A 87 -10.60 1.68 -10.69
N ASP A 88 -11.42 2.58 -11.22
CA ASP A 88 -11.11 3.32 -12.46
C ASP A 88 -10.53 4.72 -12.21
N TRP A 89 -10.15 5.06 -10.97
CA TRP A 89 -9.50 6.34 -10.70
C TRP A 89 -8.18 6.47 -11.46
N ASN A 90 -8.02 7.58 -12.18
CA ASN A 90 -6.74 7.94 -12.81
C ASN A 90 -5.82 8.62 -11.78
N VAL A 91 -4.95 7.83 -11.17
CA VAL A 91 -4.01 8.29 -10.14
C VAL A 91 -2.60 8.59 -10.68
N LEU A 92 -2.44 8.68 -12.01
CA LEU A 92 -1.13 8.89 -12.67
C LEU A 92 -0.36 10.12 -12.15
N ASN A 93 -1.04 11.16 -11.70
CA ASN A 93 -0.39 12.38 -11.21
C ASN A 93 -0.19 12.40 -9.69
N VAL A 94 -0.63 11.36 -8.98
CA VAL A 94 -0.52 11.31 -7.51
C VAL A 94 0.92 10.96 -7.11
N GLU A 95 1.54 11.84 -6.33
CA GLU A 95 2.88 11.65 -5.75
C GLU A 95 2.80 11.18 -4.29
N CYS A 96 1.72 11.47 -3.57
CA CYS A 96 1.54 11.08 -2.18
C CYS A 96 0.16 10.44 -1.95
N MET A 97 0.15 9.17 -1.56
CA MET A 97 -1.05 8.42 -1.19
C MET A 97 -1.18 8.18 0.32
N SER A 98 -0.29 8.80 1.12
CA SER A 98 -0.26 8.52 2.54
C SER A 98 -1.60 8.84 3.23
N TYR A 99 -1.94 8.01 4.22
CA TYR A 99 -3.17 8.11 5.03
C TYR A 99 -4.52 8.00 4.26
N MET A 100 -4.54 7.66 2.98
CA MET A 100 -5.75 7.72 2.13
C MET A 100 -6.99 7.07 2.80
N PHE A 101 -6.83 5.89 3.40
CA PHE A 101 -7.88 5.14 4.11
C PHE A 101 -7.56 4.94 5.60
N TYR A 102 -6.77 5.83 6.18
CA TYR A 102 -6.33 5.69 7.57
C TYR A 102 -7.50 5.52 8.54
N LYS A 103 -7.47 4.42 9.33
CA LYS A 103 -8.50 4.08 10.32
C LYS A 103 -9.92 3.87 9.75
N CYS A 104 -10.07 3.58 8.46
CA CYS A 104 -11.35 3.16 7.89
C CYS A 104 -11.74 1.76 8.39
N LYS A 105 -12.05 1.64 9.68
CA LYS A 105 -12.23 0.35 10.39
C LYS A 105 -13.33 -0.53 9.80
N GLN A 106 -14.38 0.08 9.24
CA GLN A 106 -15.53 -0.64 8.68
C GLN A 106 -15.34 -1.03 7.20
N LEU A 107 -14.33 -0.45 6.54
CA LEU A 107 -14.08 -0.64 5.12
C LEU A 107 -13.73 -2.10 4.80
N LYS A 108 -14.50 -2.72 3.91
CA LYS A 108 -14.35 -4.11 3.48
C LYS A 108 -13.79 -4.24 2.07
N SER A 109 -14.05 -3.25 1.20
CA SER A 109 -13.56 -3.21 -0.17
C SER A 109 -13.45 -1.78 -0.69
N VAL A 110 -12.46 -1.56 -1.55
CA VAL A 110 -12.21 -0.30 -2.28
C VAL A 110 -12.36 -0.47 -3.81
N GLY A 111 -12.83 -1.64 -4.26
CA GLY A 111 -12.74 -2.08 -5.65
C GLY A 111 -11.42 -2.79 -5.92
N ASP A 112 -11.10 -3.00 -7.19
CA ASP A 112 -9.87 -3.64 -7.66
C ASP A 112 -8.86 -2.58 -8.10
N LEU A 113 -7.81 -2.38 -7.32
CA LEU A 113 -6.77 -1.37 -7.59
C LEU A 113 -5.64 -1.86 -8.52
N SER A 114 -5.76 -3.04 -9.10
CA SER A 114 -4.71 -3.65 -9.94
C SER A 114 -4.31 -2.81 -11.15
N LYS A 115 -5.22 -1.96 -11.64
CA LYS A 115 -5.00 -1.10 -12.82
C LYS A 115 -4.43 0.28 -12.51
N TRP A 116 -4.29 0.63 -11.24
CA TRP A 116 -3.78 1.94 -10.87
C TRP A 116 -2.33 2.13 -11.33
N ASN A 117 -2.07 3.22 -12.03
CA ASN A 117 -0.71 3.63 -12.36
C ASN A 117 -0.15 4.48 -11.21
N VAL A 118 0.67 3.84 -10.37
CA VAL A 118 1.28 4.47 -9.18
C VAL A 118 2.73 4.88 -9.40
N SER A 119 3.20 4.93 -10.66
CA SER A 119 4.61 5.13 -11.00
C SER A 119 5.21 6.47 -10.53
N LYS A 120 4.38 7.47 -10.20
CA LYS A 120 4.85 8.75 -9.63
C LYS A 120 4.80 8.80 -8.11
N VAL A 121 4.23 7.79 -7.45
CA VAL A 121 4.04 7.80 -5.99
C VAL A 121 5.37 7.64 -5.28
N LYS A 122 5.63 8.53 -4.33
CA LYS A 122 6.81 8.56 -3.45
C LYS A 122 6.48 8.10 -2.04
N ASP A 123 5.27 8.37 -1.55
CA ASP A 123 4.84 8.04 -0.20
C ASP A 123 3.54 7.23 -0.19
N MET A 124 3.65 5.98 0.25
CA MET A 124 2.55 5.03 0.44
C MET A 124 2.30 4.73 1.93
N SER A 125 2.87 5.52 2.84
CA SER A 125 2.74 5.29 4.27
C SER A 125 1.29 5.36 4.73
N TYR A 126 0.88 4.42 5.59
CA TYR A 126 -0.42 4.40 6.24
C TYR A 126 -1.65 4.32 5.32
N ILE A 127 -1.51 3.99 4.03
CA ILE A 127 -2.66 3.99 3.08
C ILE A 127 -3.86 3.25 3.66
N PHE A 128 -3.68 2.01 4.12
CA PHE A 128 -4.74 1.16 4.68
C PHE A 128 -4.57 0.91 6.18
N CYS A 129 -3.75 1.72 6.86
CA CYS A 129 -3.49 1.51 8.28
C CYS A 129 -4.77 1.61 9.11
N GLY A 130 -5.10 0.56 9.85
CA GLY A 130 -6.30 0.48 10.68
C GLY A 130 -7.58 0.14 9.90
N CYS A 131 -7.48 -0.33 8.66
CA CYS A 131 -8.60 -0.90 7.92
C CYS A 131 -8.89 -2.33 8.38
N ASN A 132 -9.36 -2.47 9.63
CA ASN A 132 -9.46 -3.76 10.30
C ASN A 132 -10.28 -4.79 9.52
N ASN A 133 -11.35 -4.37 8.86
CA ASN A 133 -12.29 -5.23 8.14
C ASN A 133 -11.98 -5.39 6.63
N LEU A 134 -10.87 -4.81 6.13
CA LEU A 134 -10.52 -4.86 4.72
C LEU A 134 -10.26 -6.30 4.27
N LEU A 135 -10.98 -6.74 3.24
CA LEU A 135 -10.93 -8.11 2.74
C LEU A 135 -9.99 -8.25 1.54
N SER A 136 -9.95 -7.23 0.68
CA SER A 136 -9.15 -7.20 -0.55
C SER A 136 -8.94 -5.77 -1.02
N VAL A 137 -7.84 -5.56 -1.74
CA VAL A 137 -7.48 -4.33 -2.47
C VAL A 137 -7.24 -4.63 -3.96
N GLY A 138 -7.58 -5.85 -4.42
CA GLY A 138 -7.17 -6.37 -5.71
C GLY A 138 -5.77 -6.96 -5.69
N ASP A 139 -5.21 -7.20 -6.87
CA ASP A 139 -3.86 -7.71 -7.07
C ASP A 139 -2.90 -6.55 -7.37
N LEU A 140 -2.00 -6.25 -6.45
CA LEU A 140 -1.05 -5.14 -6.56
C LEU A 140 0.27 -5.53 -7.25
N SER A 141 0.39 -6.74 -7.81
CA SER A 141 1.62 -7.27 -8.43
C SER A 141 2.17 -6.38 -9.55
N ASN A 142 1.29 -5.67 -10.26
CA ASN A 142 1.65 -4.81 -11.38
C ASN A 142 1.92 -3.34 -10.99
N TRP A 143 1.84 -2.99 -9.72
CA TRP A 143 2.16 -1.63 -9.30
C TRP A 143 3.64 -1.33 -9.51
N ASP A 144 3.95 -0.27 -10.26
CA ASP A 144 5.30 0.27 -10.37
C ASP A 144 5.62 1.14 -9.15
N VAL A 145 6.27 0.53 -8.17
CA VAL A 145 6.68 1.18 -6.91
C VAL A 145 8.12 1.70 -6.94
N SER A 146 8.75 1.79 -8.12
CA SER A 146 10.17 2.13 -8.29
C SER A 146 10.54 3.54 -7.81
N ASN A 147 9.56 4.41 -7.61
CA ASN A 147 9.75 5.75 -7.05
C ASN A 147 9.36 5.89 -5.58
N VAL A 148 8.85 4.81 -4.96
CA VAL A 148 8.40 4.85 -3.56
C VAL A 148 9.59 4.86 -2.61
N GLU A 149 9.58 5.83 -1.70
CA GLU A 149 10.59 6.03 -0.66
C GLU A 149 10.09 5.55 0.72
N TYR A 150 8.76 5.63 0.96
CA TYR A 150 8.15 5.33 2.26
C TYR A 150 6.97 4.37 2.13
N MET A 151 7.05 3.23 2.87
CA MET A 151 5.99 2.20 2.96
C MET A 151 5.59 1.92 4.42
N THR A 152 5.90 2.84 5.34
CA THR A 152 5.61 2.71 6.77
C THR A 152 4.14 2.39 6.99
N SER A 153 3.87 1.30 7.72
CA SER A 153 2.53 0.93 8.18
C SER A 153 1.46 0.83 7.09
N MET A 154 1.83 0.52 5.84
CA MET A 154 0.94 0.54 4.67
C MET A 154 -0.34 -0.28 4.88
N PHE A 155 -0.22 -1.49 5.47
CA PHE A 155 -1.33 -2.41 5.77
C PHE A 155 -1.46 -2.71 7.26
N ASN A 156 -0.90 -1.87 8.12
CA ASN A 156 -0.95 -2.06 9.57
C ASN A 156 -2.39 -2.25 10.07
N ASN A 157 -2.63 -3.32 10.85
CA ASN A 157 -3.95 -3.69 11.40
C ASN A 157 -5.02 -4.01 10.32
N CYS A 158 -4.64 -4.51 9.15
CA CYS A 158 -5.57 -5.08 8.18
C CYS A 158 -5.87 -6.55 8.53
N HIS A 159 -6.59 -6.79 9.63
CA HIS A 159 -6.74 -8.11 10.26
C HIS A 159 -7.33 -9.17 9.32
N TYR A 160 -8.27 -8.79 8.46
CA TYR A 160 -8.99 -9.71 7.57
C TYR A 160 -8.45 -9.75 6.14
N LEU A 161 -7.40 -8.97 5.83
CA LEU A 161 -6.76 -8.95 4.51
C LEU A 161 -6.09 -10.31 4.24
N LYS A 162 -6.49 -10.97 3.14
CA LYS A 162 -6.02 -12.32 2.82
C LYS A 162 -4.85 -12.35 1.85
N SER A 163 -4.78 -11.36 0.95
CA SER A 163 -3.77 -11.23 -0.08
C SER A 163 -3.67 -9.78 -0.55
N VAL A 164 -2.51 -9.41 -1.06
CA VAL A 164 -2.20 -8.16 -1.75
C VAL A 164 -1.68 -8.42 -3.17
N GLY A 165 -1.76 -9.68 -3.63
CA GLY A 165 -1.10 -10.15 -4.85
C GLY A 165 0.32 -10.66 -4.58
N ASP A 166 1.06 -10.89 -5.65
CA ASP A 166 2.46 -11.31 -5.64
C ASP A 166 3.37 -10.09 -5.78
N LEU A 167 4.03 -9.69 -4.71
CA LEU A 167 4.89 -8.51 -4.67
C LEU A 167 6.34 -8.79 -5.11
N SER A 168 6.64 -9.99 -5.63
CA SER A 168 8.00 -10.41 -6.02
C SER A 168 8.68 -9.46 -7.02
N ASN A 169 7.90 -8.83 -7.89
CA ASN A 169 8.38 -7.92 -8.93
C ASN A 169 8.45 -6.44 -8.49
N TRP A 170 8.07 -6.11 -7.27
CA TRP A 170 8.17 -4.74 -6.79
C TRP A 170 9.62 -4.28 -6.71
N ASN A 171 9.95 -3.19 -7.39
CA ASN A 171 11.26 -2.54 -7.26
C ASN A 171 11.26 -1.61 -6.04
N VAL A 172 11.72 -2.14 -4.90
CA VAL A 172 11.78 -1.40 -3.62
C VAL A 172 13.12 -0.72 -3.36
N SER A 173 13.95 -0.56 -4.40
CA SER A 173 15.34 -0.08 -4.25
C SER A 173 15.48 1.34 -3.69
N LYS A 174 14.43 2.16 -3.76
CA LYS A 174 14.41 3.51 -3.16
C LYS A 174 13.79 3.55 -1.76
N VAL A 175 13.17 2.46 -1.31
CA VAL A 175 12.47 2.44 -0.03
C VAL A 175 13.45 2.51 1.12
N GLY A 176 13.28 3.52 1.98
CA GLY A 176 14.08 3.71 3.21
C GLY A 176 13.40 3.17 4.47
N ASP A 177 12.08 3.05 4.47
CA ASP A 177 11.31 2.67 5.67
C ASP A 177 10.17 1.71 5.35
N MET A 178 10.22 0.50 5.96
CA MET A 178 9.22 -0.56 5.89
C MET A 178 8.65 -0.90 7.29
N PHE A 179 8.81 0.02 8.26
CA PHE A 179 8.34 -0.17 9.63
C PHE A 179 6.86 -0.51 9.67
N ASN A 180 6.48 -1.59 10.37
CA ASN A 180 5.09 -2.02 10.57
C ASN A 180 4.29 -2.32 9.28
N MET A 181 4.92 -2.54 8.13
CA MET A 181 4.22 -2.58 6.83
C MET A 181 3.01 -3.53 6.82
N PHE A 182 3.12 -4.71 7.42
CA PHE A 182 2.06 -5.72 7.52
C PHE A 182 1.75 -6.13 8.97
N ILE A 183 2.13 -5.32 9.96
CA ILE A 183 1.86 -5.68 11.37
C ILE A 183 0.37 -5.97 11.60
N ASN A 184 0.07 -7.06 12.34
CA ASN A 184 -1.29 -7.51 12.66
C ASN A 184 -2.17 -7.86 11.43
N CYS A 185 -1.56 -8.27 10.31
CA CYS A 185 -2.28 -8.84 9.17
C CYS A 185 -2.51 -10.34 9.43
N HIS A 186 -3.33 -10.67 10.43
CA HIS A 186 -3.50 -12.04 10.94
C HIS A 186 -3.90 -13.08 9.89
N ASN A 187 -4.68 -12.66 8.86
CA ASN A 187 -5.18 -13.55 7.81
C ASN A 187 -4.37 -13.51 6.51
N LEU A 188 -3.29 -12.71 6.45
CA LEU A 188 -2.43 -12.61 5.27
C LEU A 188 -1.68 -13.92 5.05
N LYS A 189 -1.90 -14.57 3.90
CA LYS A 189 -1.34 -15.90 3.61
C LYS A 189 -0.06 -15.86 2.83
N SER A 190 0.11 -14.86 1.97
CA SER A 190 1.27 -14.69 1.09
C SER A 190 1.42 -13.24 0.67
N VAL A 191 2.65 -12.85 0.39
CA VAL A 191 3.05 -11.58 -0.24
C VAL A 191 3.90 -11.83 -1.49
N GLY A 192 4.01 -13.10 -1.93
CA GLY A 192 4.93 -13.55 -2.98
C GLY A 192 6.31 -13.88 -2.45
N ASP A 193 7.26 -14.07 -3.36
CA ASP A 193 8.66 -14.34 -3.08
C ASP A 193 9.48 -13.04 -3.09
N LEU A 194 9.89 -12.57 -1.92
CA LEU A 194 10.61 -11.31 -1.75
C LEU A 194 12.14 -11.46 -1.88
N SER A 195 12.65 -12.63 -2.27
CA SER A 195 14.08 -12.92 -2.36
C SER A 195 14.86 -11.93 -3.23
N ASN A 196 14.23 -11.37 -4.24
CA ASN A 196 14.85 -10.43 -5.19
C ASN A 196 14.66 -8.95 -4.81
N TRP A 197 14.02 -8.65 -3.71
CA TRP A 197 13.88 -7.25 -3.26
C TRP A 197 15.26 -6.67 -2.93
N ASN A 198 15.58 -5.53 -3.53
CA ASN A 198 16.76 -4.74 -3.17
C ASN A 198 16.44 -3.85 -1.96
N VAL A 199 16.77 -4.32 -0.77
CA VAL A 199 16.53 -3.62 0.51
C VAL A 199 17.74 -2.82 0.99
N SER A 200 18.73 -2.57 0.13
CA SER A 200 20.00 -1.94 0.53
C SER A 200 19.85 -0.52 1.08
N ASN A 201 18.78 0.18 0.75
CA ASN A 201 18.49 1.53 1.29
C ASN A 201 17.59 1.51 2.52
N VAL A 202 17.06 0.33 2.91
CA VAL A 202 16.12 0.26 4.05
C VAL A 202 16.88 0.43 5.37
N GLU A 203 16.40 1.36 6.19
CA GLU A 203 16.92 1.61 7.54
C GLU A 203 16.05 0.95 8.62
N TYR A 204 14.75 0.83 8.41
CA TYR A 204 13.80 0.30 9.39
C TYR A 204 12.88 -0.73 8.76
N MET A 205 12.92 -1.96 9.27
CA MET A 205 12.00 -3.05 8.92
C MET A 205 11.48 -3.80 10.16
N ASN A 206 11.59 -3.13 11.33
CA ASN A 206 11.06 -3.71 12.56
C ASN A 206 9.54 -3.85 12.49
N ARG A 207 9.06 -4.98 13.02
CA ARG A 207 7.66 -5.42 13.02
C ARG A 207 7.03 -5.53 11.62
N MET A 208 7.82 -5.68 10.54
CA MET A 208 7.30 -5.70 9.17
C MET A 208 6.20 -6.75 8.97
N PHE A 209 6.37 -7.96 9.55
CA PHE A 209 5.41 -9.06 9.49
C PHE A 209 4.91 -9.50 10.87
N ASN A 210 5.10 -8.66 11.89
CA ASN A 210 4.67 -8.98 13.27
C ASN A 210 3.19 -9.36 13.30
N GLU A 211 2.84 -10.48 13.98
CA GLU A 211 1.46 -11.01 14.09
C GLU A 211 0.84 -11.43 12.73
N CYS A 212 1.64 -11.71 11.70
CA CYS A 212 1.15 -12.32 10.47
C CYS A 212 1.03 -13.85 10.66
N GLU A 213 0.08 -14.28 11.49
CA GLU A 213 -0.04 -15.65 11.96
C GLU A 213 -0.23 -16.70 10.85
N GLN A 214 -0.91 -16.32 9.75
CA GLN A 214 -1.22 -17.19 8.62
C GLN A 214 -0.21 -17.09 7.47
N LEU A 215 0.81 -16.22 7.58
CA LEU A 215 1.83 -16.04 6.54
C LEU A 215 2.71 -17.30 6.44
N LYS A 216 2.73 -17.91 5.25
CA LYS A 216 3.42 -19.20 5.04
C LYS A 216 4.83 -19.04 4.49
N SER A 217 5.07 -18.03 3.67
CA SER A 217 6.35 -17.78 3.02
C SER A 217 6.51 -16.30 2.68
N VAL A 218 7.75 -15.85 2.65
CA VAL A 218 8.21 -14.56 2.12
C VAL A 218 9.38 -14.76 1.13
N GLY A 219 9.68 -16.02 0.78
CA GLY A 219 10.86 -16.40 -0.02
C GLY A 219 12.12 -16.56 0.81
N ASP A 220 13.26 -16.69 0.12
CA ASP A 220 14.59 -16.81 0.71
C ASP A 220 15.26 -15.43 0.82
N LEU A 221 15.34 -14.90 2.03
CA LEU A 221 15.89 -13.57 2.31
C LEU A 221 17.42 -13.57 2.52
N SER A 222 18.11 -14.69 2.29
CA SER A 222 19.56 -14.82 2.52
C SER A 222 20.41 -13.80 1.74
N LYS A 223 19.90 -13.33 0.59
CA LYS A 223 20.57 -12.37 -0.29
C LYS A 223 20.26 -10.91 0.02
N TRP A 224 19.36 -10.63 0.96
CA TRP A 224 19.06 -9.25 1.32
C TRP A 224 20.30 -8.55 1.89
N ASN A 225 20.63 -7.40 1.32
CA ASN A 225 21.67 -6.52 1.87
C ASN A 225 21.07 -5.66 3.00
N VAL A 226 21.26 -6.08 4.23
CA VAL A 226 20.73 -5.39 5.43
C VAL A 226 21.79 -4.49 6.11
N SER A 227 22.88 -4.15 5.43
CA SER A 227 23.99 -3.38 6.01
C SER A 227 23.59 -1.99 6.52
N ASN A 228 22.54 -1.36 5.97
CA ASN A 228 22.03 -0.08 6.42
C ASN A 228 20.90 -0.18 7.47
N VAL A 229 20.45 -1.42 7.76
CA VAL A 229 19.31 -1.62 8.66
C VAL A 229 19.70 -1.35 10.10
N LYS A 230 18.93 -0.49 10.76
CA LYS A 230 19.08 -0.08 12.17
C LYS A 230 18.22 -0.92 13.11
N SER A 231 17.09 -1.46 12.63
CA SER A 231 16.17 -2.24 13.44
C SER A 231 15.43 -3.31 12.65
N ILE A 232 15.48 -4.54 13.17
CA ILE A 232 14.68 -5.72 12.75
C ILE A 232 13.83 -6.25 13.92
N SER A 233 13.69 -5.46 15.00
CA SER A 233 12.99 -5.88 16.21
C SER A 233 11.59 -6.40 15.89
N ALA A 234 11.24 -7.58 16.40
CA ALA A 234 9.96 -8.26 16.23
C ALA A 234 9.51 -8.43 14.76
N MET A 235 10.45 -8.49 13.79
CA MET A 235 10.12 -8.53 12.36
C MET A 235 9.21 -9.70 11.99
N PHE A 236 9.43 -10.87 12.59
CA PHE A 236 8.66 -12.10 12.38
C PHE A 236 7.97 -12.59 13.66
N TYR A 237 7.80 -11.71 14.65
CA TYR A 237 7.15 -12.08 15.90
C TYR A 237 5.76 -12.66 15.63
N ASN A 238 5.45 -13.80 16.25
CA ASN A 238 4.18 -14.53 16.14
C ASN A 238 3.75 -14.91 14.70
N CYS A 239 4.73 -15.05 13.77
CA CYS A 239 4.50 -15.61 12.43
C CYS A 239 4.45 -17.15 12.48
N LYS A 240 3.41 -17.73 13.09
CA LYS A 240 3.32 -19.16 13.43
C LYS A 240 3.46 -20.12 12.25
N GLN A 241 2.95 -19.71 11.07
CA GLN A 241 2.97 -20.55 9.87
C GLN A 241 4.23 -20.38 9.03
N LEU A 242 5.04 -19.34 9.29
CA LEU A 242 6.27 -19.06 8.56
C LEU A 242 7.39 -19.99 9.06
N LYS A 243 7.78 -20.98 8.23
CA LYS A 243 8.73 -22.03 8.64
C LYS A 243 10.17 -21.74 8.29
N SER A 244 10.40 -20.91 7.27
CA SER A 244 11.74 -20.52 6.82
C SER A 244 11.73 -19.16 6.18
N VAL A 245 12.87 -18.48 6.25
CA VAL A 245 13.19 -17.22 5.56
C VAL A 245 14.56 -17.32 4.85
N GLY A 246 15.04 -18.57 4.64
CA GLY A 246 16.37 -18.85 4.13
C GLY A 246 17.43 -18.86 5.23
N ASP A 247 18.71 -18.98 4.81
CA ASP A 247 19.87 -18.92 5.72
C ASP A 247 20.36 -17.48 5.87
N LEU A 248 20.03 -16.86 7.00
CA LEU A 248 20.39 -15.47 7.30
C LEU A 248 21.78 -15.31 7.92
N SER A 249 22.61 -16.37 7.94
CA SER A 249 23.96 -16.34 8.58
C SER A 249 24.87 -15.26 7.99
N ASN A 250 24.66 -14.91 6.71
CA ASN A 250 25.47 -13.92 5.99
C ASN A 250 24.93 -12.49 6.08
N TRP A 251 23.85 -12.25 6.79
CA TRP A 251 23.36 -10.87 6.99
C TRP A 251 24.41 -10.03 7.73
N ASN A 252 24.80 -8.90 7.14
CA ASN A 252 25.66 -7.94 7.83
C ASN A 252 24.83 -7.09 8.81
N VAL A 253 24.79 -7.53 10.06
CA VAL A 253 23.99 -6.91 11.13
C VAL A 253 24.78 -5.92 12.00
N LEU A 254 25.94 -5.45 11.56
CA LEU A 254 26.81 -4.56 12.35
C LEU A 254 26.14 -3.25 12.76
N HIS A 255 25.23 -2.73 11.94
CA HIS A 255 24.49 -1.50 12.22
C HIS A 255 23.11 -1.73 12.87
N VAL A 256 22.70 -3.01 13.02
CA VAL A 256 21.43 -3.33 13.65
C VAL A 256 21.53 -3.12 15.17
N LYS A 257 20.85 -2.07 15.65
CA LYS A 257 20.81 -1.71 17.08
C LYS A 257 19.71 -2.45 17.83
N TYR A 258 18.60 -2.75 17.17
CA TYR A 258 17.42 -3.36 17.77
C TYR A 258 17.01 -4.61 17.01
N MET A 259 17.09 -5.76 17.67
CA MET A 259 16.73 -7.07 17.09
C MET A 259 15.92 -7.96 18.06
N ASN A 260 15.49 -7.41 19.19
CA ASN A 260 14.73 -8.15 20.19
C ASN A 260 13.44 -8.75 19.60
N ASN A 261 13.11 -9.96 20.00
CA ASN A 261 11.91 -10.69 19.59
C ASN A 261 11.77 -10.94 18.07
N THR A 262 12.83 -10.78 17.25
CA THR A 262 12.74 -10.90 15.78
C THR A 262 12.07 -12.21 15.34
N PHE A 263 12.42 -13.33 15.97
CA PHE A 263 11.93 -14.68 15.64
C PHE A 263 11.01 -15.27 16.72
N LYS A 264 10.73 -14.52 17.80
CA LYS A 264 9.98 -15.04 18.93
C LYS A 264 8.55 -15.45 18.49
N GLU A 265 8.11 -16.64 18.92
CA GLU A 265 6.79 -17.22 18.60
C GLU A 265 6.54 -17.42 17.09
N SER A 266 7.57 -17.34 16.25
CA SER A 266 7.48 -17.71 14.83
C SER A 266 7.62 -19.21 14.63
N GLY A 267 7.24 -19.70 13.44
CA GLY A 267 7.52 -21.08 13.03
C GLY A 267 8.93 -21.30 12.51
N ILE A 268 9.78 -20.26 12.48
CA ILE A 268 11.15 -20.32 11.96
C ILE A 268 12.04 -21.05 12.96
N THR A 269 12.74 -22.10 12.52
CA THR A 269 13.62 -22.92 13.37
C THR A 269 15.09 -22.69 13.10
N ASN A 270 15.47 -22.26 11.89
CA ASN A 270 16.87 -21.96 11.55
C ASN A 270 17.21 -20.53 11.97
N ILE A 271 17.51 -20.35 13.27
CA ILE A 271 17.85 -19.05 13.84
C ILE A 271 19.35 -18.79 13.64
N PRO A 272 19.76 -17.66 13.03
CA PRO A 272 21.16 -17.38 12.75
C PRO A 272 21.96 -17.11 14.05
N LYS A 273 23.25 -17.49 14.05
CA LYS A 273 24.11 -17.36 15.24
C LYS A 273 24.34 -15.93 15.73
N TRP A 274 24.19 -14.95 14.85
CA TRP A 274 24.34 -13.53 15.23
C TRP A 274 23.13 -13.00 16.04
N TYR A 275 21.98 -13.71 15.98
CA TYR A 275 20.80 -13.27 16.73
C TYR A 275 20.98 -13.49 18.23
N ARG A 276 20.69 -12.45 19.01
CA ARG A 276 20.66 -12.48 20.46
C ARG A 276 19.28 -12.07 20.92
N SER A 277 18.53 -13.00 21.53
CA SER A 277 17.17 -12.81 22.04
C SER A 277 17.13 -11.86 23.24
#